data_bd2b27f456774f0a150acc3f874955cc
#
_entry.id   bd2b27f456774f0a150acc3f874955cc
#
_cell.length_a   1.000
_cell.length_b   1.000
_cell.length_c   1.000
_cell.angle_alpha   90.00
_cell.angle_beta   90.00
_cell.angle_gamma   90.00
#
_symmetry.space_group_name_H-M   'P 1'
#
loop_
_entity.id
_entity.type
_entity.pdbx_description
1 polymer ?
#
loop_
_entity_poly.entity_id
_entity_poly.type
_entity_poly.pdbx_seq_one_letter_code
_entity_poly.pdbx_strand_id
1 'polypeptide(L)'
;MATRRRAPGEPPSKLEELRQALTALQPRLTRWLLGGVAALSLAAELFEPLGSALKSGEFLSTTYISVISLVLFNAISESGAAREADGVEVFDTVDAISDPVKEAFDERNVHLYFFGFTTETLYSAVKEPLIRLRDETSRTRALTLRIIIVSLNSPMSLPGSLTPAPDGSGIHYFADSPENRRRMRNRFAKEYWGLLKDLLDRVHTENPGVSITCELRESPHTPVSKLYILNQQKVYYGTYGIMRKKVRHGRRHRELDILDAEGFGIRHGPARLIGWDKGARTRSTKQIAEFHMAWFQNLWAVLENIRPRDAVFSDTDRVWRPPSH
;
A
#
# COMPACT_ATOMS: atom_id res chain seq x y z
N MET A 1 -20.52 -17.61 19.05
CA MET A 1 -21.03 -16.81 20.18
C MET A 1 -22.32 -16.13 19.76
N ALA A 2 -23.44 -16.45 20.40
CA ALA A 2 -24.77 -16.00 20.00
C ALA A 2 -24.96 -14.53 20.44
N THR A 3 -25.19 -13.63 19.50
CA THR A 3 -25.60 -12.26 19.75
C THR A 3 -26.99 -12.22 20.38
N ARG A 4 -27.06 -11.87 21.64
CA ARG A 4 -28.30 -11.72 22.41
C ARG A 4 -29.10 -10.54 21.81
N ARG A 5 -30.21 -10.82 21.11
CA ARG A 5 -31.16 -9.80 20.65
C ARG A 5 -31.78 -9.12 21.88
N ARG A 6 -31.63 -7.82 21.98
CA ARG A 6 -32.20 -6.99 23.04
C ARG A 6 -33.74 -6.88 22.89
N ALA A 7 -34.45 -6.80 23.99
CA ALA A 7 -35.89 -6.56 23.99
C ALA A 7 -36.19 -5.07 23.69
N PRO A 8 -37.28 -4.75 22.97
CA PRO A 8 -37.64 -3.34 22.68
C PRO A 8 -38.02 -2.66 23.99
N GLY A 9 -37.25 -1.60 24.36
CA GLY A 9 -37.53 -0.77 25.52
C GLY A 9 -36.41 -0.66 26.59
N GLU A 10 -35.31 -1.36 26.44
CA GLU A 10 -34.18 -1.21 27.37
C GLU A 10 -33.38 0.08 27.07
N PRO A 11 -33.05 0.88 28.13
CA PRO A 11 -32.28 2.13 27.96
C PRO A 11 -30.88 1.81 27.41
N PRO A 12 -30.30 2.71 26.58
CA PRO A 12 -28.97 2.52 26.02
C PRO A 12 -27.93 2.35 27.13
N SER A 13 -26.98 1.46 26.93
CA SER A 13 -25.88 1.31 27.88
C SER A 13 -25.01 2.57 27.88
N LYS A 14 -24.38 2.91 29.02
CA LYS A 14 -23.44 4.05 29.12
C LYS A 14 -22.37 4.05 28.03
N LEU A 15 -22.01 2.86 27.52
CA LEU A 15 -21.08 2.69 26.42
C LEU A 15 -21.66 3.12 25.07
N GLU A 16 -22.97 2.90 24.87
CA GLU A 16 -23.68 3.35 23.65
C GLU A 16 -23.93 4.84 23.66
N GLU A 17 -24.24 5.43 24.83
CA GLU A 17 -24.35 6.89 24.97
C GLU A 17 -22.99 7.59 24.73
N LEU A 18 -21.90 7.04 25.26
CA LEU A 18 -20.55 7.54 24.99
C LEU A 18 -20.18 7.40 23.50
N ARG A 19 -20.55 6.32 22.87
CA ARG A 19 -20.38 6.09 21.43
C ARG A 19 -21.16 7.12 20.60
N GLN A 20 -22.43 7.35 20.93
CA GLN A 20 -23.26 8.35 20.25
C GLN A 20 -22.73 9.78 20.44
N ALA A 21 -22.27 10.12 21.65
CA ALA A 21 -21.66 11.42 21.94
C ALA A 21 -20.35 11.62 21.16
N LEU A 22 -19.49 10.59 21.07
CA LEU A 22 -18.26 10.62 20.29
C LEU A 22 -18.55 10.75 18.79
N THR A 23 -19.54 10.02 18.28
CA THR A 23 -19.95 10.11 16.87
C THR A 23 -20.50 11.48 16.49
N ALA A 24 -21.20 12.13 17.41
CA ALA A 24 -21.73 13.50 17.23
C ALA A 24 -20.63 14.58 17.29
N LEU A 25 -19.55 14.34 18.04
CA LEU A 25 -18.40 15.26 18.16
C LEU A 25 -17.41 15.11 16.99
N GLN A 26 -17.34 13.94 16.38
CA GLN A 26 -16.40 13.59 15.32
C GLN A 26 -16.38 14.57 14.14
N PRO A 27 -17.52 14.98 13.52
CA PRO A 27 -17.48 15.92 12.40
C PRO A 27 -16.98 17.31 12.79
N ARG A 28 -17.17 17.71 14.07
CA ARG A 28 -16.64 18.98 14.59
C ARG A 28 -15.14 18.89 14.81
N LEU A 29 -14.66 17.79 15.41
CA LEU A 29 -13.23 17.55 15.65
C LEU A 29 -12.45 17.49 14.33
N THR A 30 -12.99 16.82 13.33
CA THR A 30 -12.38 16.72 12.00
C THR A 30 -12.27 18.10 11.32
N ARG A 31 -13.31 18.94 11.42
CA ARG A 31 -13.28 20.31 10.89
C ARG A 31 -12.24 21.18 11.62
N TRP A 32 -12.13 21.06 12.93
CA TRP A 32 -11.13 21.78 13.72
C TRP A 32 -9.71 21.31 13.43
N LEU A 33 -9.49 20.00 13.25
CA LEU A 33 -8.21 19.44 12.85
C LEU A 33 -7.79 19.90 11.46
N LEU A 34 -8.69 19.82 10.49
CA LEU A 34 -8.43 20.30 9.12
C LEU A 34 -8.19 21.81 9.08
N GLY A 35 -8.99 22.57 9.83
CA GLY A 35 -8.80 24.03 9.99
C GLY A 35 -7.46 24.36 10.67
N GLY A 36 -7.08 23.62 11.69
CA GLY A 36 -5.81 23.78 12.40
C GLY A 36 -4.60 23.47 11.51
N VAL A 37 -4.68 22.41 10.73
CA VAL A 37 -3.63 22.03 9.76
C VAL A 37 -3.53 23.07 8.65
N ALA A 38 -4.64 23.57 8.12
CA ALA A 38 -4.64 24.63 7.11
C ALA A 38 -4.07 25.96 7.68
N ALA A 39 -4.43 26.31 8.90
CA ALA A 39 -3.91 27.50 9.58
C ALA A 39 -2.40 27.38 9.87
N LEU A 40 -1.92 26.20 10.27
CA LEU A 40 -0.48 25.92 10.47
C LEU A 40 0.29 26.00 9.16
N SER A 41 -0.27 25.52 8.07
CA SER A 41 0.34 25.62 6.73
C SER A 41 0.44 27.07 6.28
N LEU A 42 -0.62 27.85 6.50
CA LEU A 42 -0.63 29.28 6.18
C LEU A 42 0.33 30.08 7.07
N ALA A 43 0.40 29.75 8.36
CA ALA A 43 1.35 30.34 9.29
C ALA A 43 2.80 30.03 8.93
N ALA A 44 3.08 28.80 8.47
CA ALA A 44 4.41 28.39 8.01
C ALA A 44 4.85 29.12 6.72
N GLU A 45 3.89 29.57 5.92
CA GLU A 45 4.16 30.33 4.70
C GLU A 45 4.42 31.81 4.99
N LEU A 46 3.81 32.34 6.07
CA LEU A 46 3.91 33.73 6.48
C LEU A 46 5.09 33.99 7.45
N PHE A 47 5.59 32.98 8.15
CA PHE A 47 6.68 33.12 9.13
C PHE A 47 7.92 32.33 8.70
N GLU A 48 8.93 33.03 8.16
CA GLU A 48 10.20 32.43 7.67
C GLU A 48 10.88 31.45 8.63
N PRO A 49 10.97 31.68 9.97
CA PRO A 49 11.65 30.74 10.86
C PRO A 49 10.85 29.44 11.07
N LEU A 50 9.53 29.45 10.92
CA LEU A 50 8.70 28.24 10.92
C LEU A 50 8.77 27.52 9.58
N GLY A 51 8.80 28.28 8.49
CA GLY A 51 8.88 27.75 7.13
C GLY A 51 10.21 27.03 6.86
N SER A 52 11.32 27.49 7.41
CA SER A 52 12.63 26.85 7.23
C SER A 52 12.75 25.53 8.01
N ALA A 53 12.17 25.43 9.21
CA ALA A 53 12.12 24.20 10.00
C ALA A 53 11.19 23.14 9.35
N LEU A 54 10.15 23.59 8.64
CA LEU A 54 9.18 22.75 7.94
C LEU A 54 9.59 22.45 6.49
N LYS A 55 10.44 23.28 5.86
CA LYS A 55 10.97 23.11 4.50
C LYS A 55 12.07 22.06 4.33
N SER A 56 12.50 21.42 5.39
CA SER A 56 13.21 20.13 5.30
C SER A 56 12.31 18.96 4.82
N GLY A 57 11.49 19.28 4.02
CA GLY A 57 10.43 19.08 2.98
C GLY A 57 9.98 17.67 2.71
N GLU A 58 10.68 16.59 3.04
CA GLU A 58 10.19 15.22 2.83
C GLU A 58 9.22 14.75 3.94
N PHE A 59 9.33 15.32 5.12
CA PHE A 59 8.53 14.93 6.28
C PHE A 59 7.08 15.41 6.18
N LEU A 60 6.85 16.61 5.64
CA LEU A 60 5.52 17.22 5.60
C LEU A 60 4.58 16.56 4.59
N SER A 61 5.03 16.27 3.37
CA SER A 61 4.18 15.64 2.35
C SER A 61 3.76 14.23 2.77
N THR A 62 4.69 13.48 3.37
CA THR A 62 4.44 12.13 3.86
C THR A 62 3.52 12.14 5.09
N THR A 63 3.71 13.09 6.00
CA THR A 63 2.88 13.26 7.20
C THR A 63 1.46 13.70 6.85
N TYR A 64 1.29 14.61 5.89
CA TYR A 64 -0.02 15.07 5.42
C TYR A 64 -0.83 13.92 4.83
N ILE A 65 -0.24 13.15 3.92
CA ILE A 65 -0.92 12.00 3.31
C ILE A 65 -1.27 10.96 4.37
N SER A 66 -0.38 10.71 5.33
CA SER A 66 -0.61 9.76 6.42
C SER A 66 -1.72 10.22 7.37
N VAL A 67 -1.76 11.50 7.74
CA VAL A 67 -2.81 12.06 8.61
C VAL A 67 -4.16 12.06 7.90
N ILE A 68 -4.23 12.48 6.64
CA ILE A 68 -5.48 12.45 5.85
C ILE A 68 -5.96 11.00 5.69
N SER A 69 -5.05 10.07 5.40
CA SER A 69 -5.38 8.65 5.28
C SER A 69 -5.86 8.05 6.60
N LEU A 70 -5.25 8.42 7.73
CA LEU A 70 -5.65 7.96 9.05
C LEU A 70 -7.03 8.52 9.45
N VAL A 71 -7.29 9.79 9.18
CA VAL A 71 -8.59 10.45 9.45
C VAL A 71 -9.68 9.85 8.57
N LEU A 72 -9.43 9.65 7.28
CA LEU A 72 -10.34 8.97 6.38
C LEU A 72 -10.56 7.51 6.82
N PHE A 73 -9.50 6.83 7.22
CA PHE A 73 -9.56 5.46 7.71
C PHE A 73 -10.43 5.34 8.97
N ASN A 74 -10.24 6.19 9.97
CA ASN A 74 -11.05 6.18 11.19
C ASN A 74 -12.51 6.55 10.90
N ALA A 75 -12.77 7.56 10.08
CA ALA A 75 -14.13 7.96 9.69
C ALA A 75 -14.89 6.82 8.97
N ILE A 76 -14.20 6.03 8.19
CA ILE A 76 -14.76 4.88 7.47
C ILE A 76 -14.90 3.66 8.39
N SER A 77 -14.00 3.46 9.36
CA SER A 77 -13.98 2.28 10.23
C SER A 77 -15.20 2.16 11.18
N GLU A 78 -15.88 3.24 11.50
CA GLU A 78 -17.00 3.25 12.43
C GLU A 78 -18.39 2.97 11.82
N SER A 79 -18.54 2.99 10.49
CA SER A 79 -19.85 2.87 9.80
C SER A 79 -20.11 1.49 9.20
N GLY A 80 -19.95 0.41 9.94
CA GLY A 80 -19.92 -0.99 9.45
C GLY A 80 -21.13 -1.51 8.64
N ALA A 81 -22.31 -0.90 8.73
CA ALA A 81 -23.53 -1.40 8.08
C ALA A 81 -23.98 -0.61 6.83
N ALA A 82 -23.45 0.60 6.63
CA ALA A 82 -23.80 1.44 5.46
C ALA A 82 -22.85 1.26 4.27
N ARG A 83 -21.84 0.40 4.40
CA ARG A 83 -20.65 0.39 3.55
C ARG A 83 -20.79 -0.33 2.22
N GLU A 84 -21.51 -1.43 2.17
CA GLU A 84 -21.73 -2.16 0.91
C GLU A 84 -22.53 -1.35 -0.12
N ALA A 85 -23.40 -0.44 0.36
CA ALA A 85 -24.22 0.41 -0.51
C ALA A 85 -23.46 1.56 -1.19
N ASP A 86 -22.28 1.95 -0.64
CA ASP A 86 -21.56 3.17 -1.06
C ASP A 86 -20.30 2.90 -1.90
N GLY A 87 -20.02 1.64 -2.27
CA GLY A 87 -18.85 1.27 -3.07
C GLY A 87 -17.53 1.44 -2.29
N VAL A 88 -17.57 1.34 -0.96
CA VAL A 88 -16.39 1.29 -0.08
C VAL A 88 -16.28 -0.09 0.53
N GLU A 89 -15.16 -0.75 0.32
CA GLU A 89 -14.84 -2.06 0.88
C GLU A 89 -13.75 -1.91 1.94
N VAL A 90 -13.83 -2.64 3.05
CA VAL A 90 -12.79 -2.64 4.09
C VAL A 90 -12.39 -4.06 4.39
N PHE A 91 -11.11 -4.35 4.19
CA PHE A 91 -10.53 -5.65 4.45
C PHE A 91 -9.69 -5.61 5.73
N ASP A 92 -9.91 -6.57 6.61
CA ASP A 92 -9.17 -6.69 7.86
C ASP A 92 -7.77 -7.27 7.66
N THR A 93 -7.50 -7.86 6.50
CA THR A 93 -6.20 -8.44 6.14
C THR A 93 -5.81 -8.06 4.71
N VAL A 94 -4.51 -8.00 4.45
CA VAL A 94 -3.99 -7.73 3.09
C VAL A 94 -4.25 -8.89 2.14
N ASP A 95 -4.33 -10.11 2.65
CA ASP A 95 -4.58 -11.33 1.86
C ASP A 95 -5.93 -11.28 1.14
N ALA A 96 -6.90 -10.56 1.71
CA ALA A 96 -8.22 -10.38 1.13
C ALA A 96 -8.21 -9.68 -0.23
N ILE A 97 -7.09 -9.01 -0.62
CA ILE A 97 -6.93 -8.45 -1.98
C ILE A 97 -6.96 -9.53 -3.07
N SER A 98 -6.70 -10.79 -2.71
CA SER A 98 -6.68 -11.88 -3.67
C SER A 98 -8.03 -12.08 -4.36
N ASP A 99 -9.15 -11.89 -3.65
CA ASP A 99 -10.47 -12.06 -4.23
C ASP A 99 -10.83 -10.95 -5.23
N PRO A 100 -10.67 -9.65 -4.94
CA PRO A 100 -10.81 -8.59 -5.94
C PRO A 100 -9.87 -8.76 -7.15
N VAL A 101 -8.65 -9.25 -6.93
CA VAL A 101 -7.72 -9.52 -8.04
C VAL A 101 -8.24 -10.66 -8.91
N LYS A 102 -8.74 -11.76 -8.34
CA LYS A 102 -9.37 -12.84 -9.09
C LYS A 102 -10.56 -12.37 -9.91
N GLU A 103 -11.43 -11.55 -9.30
CA GLU A 103 -12.58 -10.93 -9.99
C GLU A 103 -12.12 -10.06 -11.18
N ALA A 104 -11.05 -9.28 -11.01
CA ALA A 104 -10.50 -8.47 -12.08
C ALA A 104 -10.05 -9.29 -13.29
N PHE A 105 -9.56 -10.52 -13.08
CA PHE A 105 -9.14 -11.45 -14.13
C PHE A 105 -10.31 -12.19 -14.83
N ASP A 106 -11.55 -11.97 -14.42
CA ASP A 106 -12.72 -12.45 -15.15
C ASP A 106 -13.06 -11.53 -16.34
N GLU A 107 -12.43 -10.35 -16.43
CA GLU A 107 -12.53 -9.42 -17.53
C GLU A 107 -11.64 -9.80 -18.72
N ARG A 108 -12.06 -9.39 -19.93
CA ARG A 108 -11.30 -9.66 -21.15
C ARG A 108 -9.97 -8.89 -21.20
N ASN A 109 -9.95 -7.66 -20.69
CA ASN A 109 -8.78 -6.80 -20.64
C ASN A 109 -8.50 -6.45 -19.17
N VAL A 110 -7.39 -6.94 -18.65
CA VAL A 110 -7.00 -6.74 -17.26
C VAL A 110 -5.91 -5.67 -17.18
N HIS A 111 -6.17 -4.66 -16.38
CA HIS A 111 -5.21 -3.64 -16.01
C HIS A 111 -4.98 -3.70 -14.50
N LEU A 112 -3.79 -4.11 -14.08
CA LEU A 112 -3.42 -4.14 -12.69
C LEU A 112 -2.21 -3.23 -12.47
N TYR A 113 -2.40 -2.18 -11.66
CA TYR A 113 -1.34 -1.27 -11.27
C TYR A 113 -1.07 -1.42 -9.78
N PHE A 114 0.20 -1.49 -9.44
CA PHE A 114 0.65 -1.74 -8.07
C PHE A 114 1.72 -0.74 -7.65
N PHE A 115 1.62 -0.25 -6.42
CA PHE A 115 2.65 0.51 -5.74
C PHE A 115 2.91 -0.10 -4.37
N GLY A 116 4.19 -0.32 -4.02
CA GLY A 116 4.55 -0.88 -2.73
C GLY A 116 6.06 -1.01 -2.49
N PHE A 117 6.44 -1.70 -1.41
CA PHE A 117 7.86 -1.95 -1.09
C PHE A 117 8.53 -2.92 -2.04
N THR A 118 7.88 -4.04 -2.29
CA THR A 118 8.41 -5.15 -3.10
C THR A 118 7.26 -5.79 -3.85
N THR A 119 7.59 -6.70 -4.76
CA THR A 119 6.59 -7.44 -5.55
C THR A 119 5.99 -8.66 -4.84
N GLU A 120 6.38 -8.96 -3.59
CA GLU A 120 5.93 -10.14 -2.85
C GLU A 120 4.41 -10.24 -2.75
N THR A 121 3.76 -9.17 -2.24
CA THR A 121 2.31 -9.16 -2.04
C THR A 121 1.55 -9.18 -3.36
N LEU A 122 2.09 -8.52 -4.38
CA LEU A 122 1.54 -8.56 -5.73
C LEU A 122 1.59 -9.98 -6.30
N TYR A 123 2.78 -10.62 -6.26
CA TYR A 123 2.94 -11.99 -6.76
C TYR A 123 1.96 -12.95 -6.10
N SER A 124 1.82 -12.86 -4.77
CA SER A 124 0.88 -13.71 -4.02
C SER A 124 -0.56 -13.51 -4.48
N ALA A 125 -0.98 -12.28 -4.76
CA ALA A 125 -2.33 -11.97 -5.21
C ALA A 125 -2.61 -12.41 -6.66
N VAL A 126 -1.60 -12.29 -7.57
CA VAL A 126 -1.80 -12.61 -8.99
C VAL A 126 -1.46 -14.06 -9.37
N LYS A 127 -0.78 -14.79 -8.50
CA LYS A 127 -0.28 -16.15 -8.80
C LYS A 127 -1.40 -17.08 -9.29
N GLU A 128 -2.49 -17.18 -8.56
CA GLU A 128 -3.60 -18.06 -8.93
C GLU A 128 -4.32 -17.60 -10.21
N PRO A 129 -4.69 -16.31 -10.37
CA PRO A 129 -5.23 -15.80 -11.63
C PRO A 129 -4.33 -16.06 -12.85
N LEU A 130 -3.01 -15.90 -12.72
CA LEU A 130 -2.07 -16.17 -13.80
C LEU A 130 -1.97 -17.66 -14.13
N ILE A 131 -2.07 -18.56 -13.13
CA ILE A 131 -2.16 -19.99 -13.35
C ILE A 131 -3.44 -20.32 -14.14
N ARG A 132 -4.60 -19.78 -13.75
CA ARG A 132 -5.85 -19.95 -14.51
C ARG A 132 -5.76 -19.40 -15.93
N LEU A 133 -5.04 -18.30 -16.12
CA LEU A 133 -4.80 -17.72 -17.43
C LEU A 133 -3.92 -18.63 -18.29
N ARG A 134 -2.85 -19.20 -17.72
CA ARG A 134 -2.00 -20.20 -18.35
C ARG A 134 -2.80 -21.42 -18.79
N ASP A 135 -3.65 -21.95 -17.92
CA ASP A 135 -4.46 -23.16 -18.14
C ASP A 135 -5.71 -22.88 -19.00
N GLU A 136 -5.79 -21.72 -19.65
CA GLU A 136 -6.89 -21.28 -20.54
C GLU A 136 -8.28 -21.26 -19.87
N THR A 137 -8.33 -21.29 -18.54
CA THR A 137 -9.59 -21.27 -17.78
C THR A 137 -10.09 -19.86 -17.47
N SER A 138 -9.37 -18.82 -17.94
CA SER A 138 -9.73 -17.40 -17.81
C SER A 138 -10.25 -16.83 -19.14
N ARG A 139 -11.12 -15.83 -19.05
CA ARG A 139 -11.62 -15.05 -20.21
C ARG A 139 -10.65 -13.96 -20.68
N THR A 140 -9.61 -13.68 -19.89
CA THR A 140 -8.64 -12.61 -20.17
C THR A 140 -7.91 -12.87 -21.51
N ARG A 141 -7.79 -11.82 -22.31
CA ARG A 141 -7.06 -11.82 -23.59
C ARG A 141 -5.95 -10.76 -23.62
N ALA A 142 -6.01 -9.77 -22.74
CA ALA A 142 -4.94 -8.79 -22.60
C ALA A 142 -4.70 -8.50 -21.12
N LEU A 143 -3.42 -8.51 -20.72
CA LEU A 143 -2.96 -8.23 -19.36
C LEU A 143 -1.93 -7.10 -19.39
N THR A 144 -2.20 -6.03 -18.65
CA THR A 144 -1.26 -4.94 -18.43
C THR A 144 -0.92 -4.85 -16.93
N LEU A 145 0.35 -5.08 -16.60
CA LEU A 145 0.87 -4.91 -15.25
C LEU A 145 1.79 -3.69 -15.20
N ARG A 146 1.48 -2.71 -14.36
CA ARG A 146 2.35 -1.57 -14.05
C ARG A 146 2.72 -1.61 -12.57
N ILE A 147 4.00 -1.72 -12.29
CA ILE A 147 4.50 -2.00 -10.95
C ILE A 147 5.48 -0.90 -10.55
N ILE A 148 5.23 -0.26 -9.42
CA ILE A 148 6.16 0.68 -8.80
C ILE A 148 6.58 0.10 -7.46
N ILE A 149 7.88 -0.06 -7.24
CA ILE A 149 8.46 -0.45 -5.95
C ILE A 149 9.48 0.57 -5.49
N VAL A 150 9.91 0.48 -4.23
CA VAL A 150 10.98 1.32 -3.73
C VAL A 150 12.35 0.87 -4.25
N SER A 151 13.24 1.82 -4.51
CA SER A 151 14.65 1.52 -4.78
C SER A 151 15.37 1.13 -3.50
N LEU A 152 15.56 -0.17 -3.30
CA LEU A 152 16.21 -0.75 -2.11
C LEU A 152 17.74 -0.57 -2.08
N ASN A 153 18.32 0.12 -3.04
CA ASN A 153 19.72 0.52 -3.02
C ASN A 153 19.92 1.87 -2.31
N SER A 154 18.92 2.75 -2.34
CA SER A 154 18.96 4.04 -1.66
C SER A 154 18.85 3.88 -0.14
N PRO A 155 19.56 4.69 0.66
CA PRO A 155 19.41 4.72 2.11
C PRO A 155 17.97 5.00 2.52
N MET A 156 17.50 4.31 3.57
CA MET A 156 16.14 4.49 4.10
C MET A 156 16.08 4.15 5.59
N SER A 157 15.23 4.84 6.32
CA SER A 157 15.00 4.56 7.74
C SER A 157 13.96 3.48 7.99
N LEU A 158 13.19 3.11 6.97
CA LEU A 158 12.19 2.04 7.03
C LEU A 158 12.27 1.20 5.74
N PRO A 159 12.54 -0.09 5.80
CA PRO A 159 12.95 -0.86 6.98
C PRO A 159 14.38 -0.51 7.43
N GLY A 160 14.51 -0.10 8.69
CA GLY A 160 15.75 0.37 9.27
C GLY A 160 16.21 -0.45 10.49
N SER A 161 17.33 -0.07 11.07
CA SER A 161 17.79 -0.58 12.35
C SER A 161 17.46 0.39 13.48
N LEU A 162 17.37 -0.15 14.70
CA LEU A 162 17.27 0.63 15.92
C LEU A 162 18.64 0.64 16.60
N THR A 163 19.19 1.84 16.78
CA THR A 163 20.46 2.03 17.47
C THR A 163 20.18 2.70 18.82
N PRO A 164 20.62 2.09 19.95
CA PRO A 164 20.47 2.73 21.26
C PRO A 164 21.21 4.07 21.31
N ALA A 165 20.66 5.03 22.03
CA ALA A 165 21.34 6.28 22.31
C ALA A 165 22.60 6.03 23.12
N PRO A 166 23.71 6.77 22.84
CA PRO A 166 25.00 6.56 23.55
C PRO A 166 24.96 6.89 25.06
N ASP A 167 23.98 7.69 25.45
CA ASP A 167 23.81 8.20 26.83
C ASP A 167 23.12 7.21 27.78
N GLY A 168 22.75 6.03 27.31
CA GLY A 168 22.03 5.04 28.10
C GLY A 168 20.62 5.42 28.50
N SER A 169 20.01 6.45 27.89
CA SER A 169 18.67 6.95 28.18
C SER A 169 17.52 5.97 27.84
N GLY A 170 17.83 4.83 27.21
CA GLY A 170 16.82 3.91 26.69
C GLY A 170 16.16 4.36 25.39
N ILE A 171 16.52 5.54 24.89
CA ILE A 171 16.08 6.05 23.60
C ILE A 171 16.75 5.25 22.47
N HIS A 172 16.06 5.06 21.39
CA HIS A 172 16.59 4.43 20.18
C HIS A 172 16.44 5.38 19.00
N TYR A 173 17.49 5.48 18.20
CA TYR A 173 17.47 6.23 16.93
C TYR A 173 17.21 5.29 15.76
N PHE A 174 16.50 5.81 14.79
CA PHE A 174 16.35 5.16 13.49
C PHE A 174 17.65 5.33 12.69
N ALA A 175 18.11 4.24 12.13
CA ALA A 175 19.27 4.27 11.25
C ALA A 175 19.01 3.41 10.02
N ASP A 176 19.58 3.83 8.89
CA ASP A 176 19.62 2.98 7.71
C ASP A 176 20.33 1.65 8.02
N SER A 177 19.82 0.57 7.49
CA SER A 177 20.42 -0.76 7.59
C SER A 177 20.75 -1.32 6.22
N PRO A 178 21.96 -1.11 5.69
CA PRO A 178 22.38 -1.66 4.41
C PRO A 178 22.22 -3.19 4.33
N GLU A 179 22.40 -3.89 5.45
CA GLU A 179 22.23 -5.35 5.53
C GLU A 179 20.76 -5.74 5.35
N ASN A 180 19.85 -5.03 6.03
CA ASN A 180 18.42 -5.29 5.90
C ASN A 180 17.92 -4.92 4.51
N ARG A 181 18.39 -3.79 3.95
CA ARG A 181 18.07 -3.41 2.55
C ARG A 181 18.55 -4.47 1.55
N ARG A 182 19.77 -5.02 1.73
CA ARG A 182 20.27 -6.11 0.88
C ARG A 182 19.40 -7.36 0.99
N ARG A 183 18.97 -7.71 2.20
CA ARG A 183 18.03 -8.82 2.45
C ARG A 183 16.71 -8.58 1.73
N MET A 184 16.10 -7.41 1.90
CA MET A 184 14.84 -7.03 1.25
C MET A 184 14.96 -7.08 -0.27
N ARG A 185 16.04 -6.50 -0.81
CA ARG A 185 16.32 -6.50 -2.24
C ARG A 185 16.41 -7.92 -2.82
N ASN A 186 17.20 -8.78 -2.20
CA ASN A 186 17.47 -10.10 -2.78
C ASN A 186 16.29 -11.05 -2.58
N ARG A 187 15.72 -11.10 -1.35
CA ARG A 187 14.71 -12.08 -0.98
C ARG A 187 13.28 -11.66 -1.35
N PHE A 188 12.98 -10.37 -1.40
CA PHE A 188 11.60 -9.91 -1.60
C PHE A 188 11.41 -9.14 -2.90
N ALA A 189 12.40 -8.35 -3.36
CA ALA A 189 12.26 -7.65 -4.62
C ALA A 189 12.71 -8.53 -5.80
N LYS A 190 13.98 -8.98 -5.82
CA LYS A 190 14.51 -9.74 -6.97
C LYS A 190 13.89 -11.11 -7.12
N GLU A 191 13.73 -11.85 -6.03
CA GLU A 191 13.17 -13.20 -6.04
C GLU A 191 11.72 -13.19 -6.55
N TYR A 192 10.85 -12.36 -5.95
CA TYR A 192 9.44 -12.32 -6.37
C TYR A 192 9.22 -11.67 -7.74
N TRP A 193 10.08 -10.72 -8.14
CA TRP A 193 10.06 -10.24 -9.51
C TRP A 193 10.46 -11.33 -10.51
N GLY A 194 11.48 -12.13 -10.19
CA GLY A 194 11.87 -13.31 -10.97
C GLY A 194 10.73 -14.31 -11.10
N LEU A 195 10.12 -14.69 -9.96
CA LEU A 195 8.97 -15.60 -9.95
C LEU A 195 7.78 -15.09 -10.77
N LEU A 196 7.52 -13.78 -10.74
CA LEU A 196 6.47 -13.17 -11.57
C LEU A 196 6.81 -13.29 -13.05
N LYS A 197 8.04 -12.96 -13.45
CA LYS A 197 8.49 -13.09 -14.84
C LYS A 197 8.39 -14.53 -15.34
N ASP A 198 8.89 -15.49 -14.56
CA ASP A 198 8.83 -16.91 -14.90
C ASP A 198 7.38 -17.40 -15.09
N LEU A 199 6.45 -16.86 -14.31
CA LEU A 199 5.04 -17.20 -14.45
C LEU A 199 4.43 -16.56 -15.70
N LEU A 200 4.80 -15.32 -16.04
CA LEU A 200 4.39 -14.66 -17.27
C LEU A 200 4.94 -15.35 -18.51
N ASP A 201 6.18 -15.84 -18.45
CA ASP A 201 6.80 -16.64 -19.53
C ASP A 201 6.01 -17.93 -19.80
N ARG A 202 5.61 -18.62 -18.72
CA ARG A 202 4.74 -19.80 -18.83
C ARG A 202 3.37 -19.47 -19.43
N VAL A 203 2.76 -18.40 -18.97
CA VAL A 203 1.47 -17.96 -19.55
C VAL A 203 1.63 -17.70 -21.05
N HIS A 204 2.67 -16.98 -21.45
CA HIS A 204 2.93 -16.68 -22.86
C HIS A 204 3.17 -17.93 -23.70
N THR A 205 3.93 -18.90 -23.15
CA THR A 205 4.28 -20.15 -23.84
C THR A 205 3.07 -21.07 -23.97
N GLU A 206 2.29 -21.24 -22.89
CA GLU A 206 1.20 -22.22 -22.84
C GLU A 206 -0.13 -21.63 -23.36
N ASN A 207 -0.30 -20.29 -23.32
CA ASN A 207 -1.46 -19.58 -23.84
C ASN A 207 -1.04 -18.35 -24.68
N PRO A 208 -0.49 -18.53 -25.89
CA PRO A 208 0.06 -17.46 -26.73
C PRO A 208 -1.01 -16.48 -27.26
N GLY A 209 -2.29 -16.83 -27.13
CA GLY A 209 -3.41 -15.94 -27.47
C GLY A 209 -3.63 -14.76 -26.52
N VAL A 210 -2.86 -14.68 -25.43
CA VAL A 210 -2.93 -13.59 -24.46
C VAL A 210 -1.82 -12.58 -24.70
N SER A 211 -2.21 -11.32 -24.92
CA SER A 211 -1.26 -10.20 -24.99
C SER A 211 -0.86 -9.77 -23.58
N ILE A 212 0.44 -9.77 -23.27
CA ILE A 212 0.95 -9.39 -21.95
C ILE A 212 1.89 -8.21 -22.07
N THR A 213 1.66 -7.19 -21.26
CA THR A 213 2.58 -6.06 -21.02
C THR A 213 2.87 -5.99 -19.53
N CYS A 214 4.14 -6.07 -19.13
CA CYS A 214 4.52 -5.94 -17.74
C CYS A 214 5.77 -5.08 -17.61
N GLU A 215 5.67 -4.02 -16.81
CA GLU A 215 6.77 -3.08 -16.57
C GLU A 215 6.84 -2.74 -15.08
N LEU A 216 8.09 -2.70 -14.57
CA LEU A 216 8.43 -2.32 -13.20
C LEU A 216 9.23 -1.02 -13.23
N ARG A 217 8.85 -0.06 -12.38
CA ARG A 217 9.60 1.18 -12.11
C ARG A 217 10.00 1.24 -10.64
N GLU A 218 11.12 1.90 -10.38
CA GLU A 218 11.61 2.08 -9.03
C GLU A 218 11.43 3.53 -8.60
N SER A 219 10.83 3.72 -7.41
CA SER A 219 10.67 5.02 -6.78
C SER A 219 11.79 5.25 -5.74
N PRO A 220 12.37 6.45 -5.67
CA PRO A 220 13.31 6.80 -4.61
C PRO A 220 12.63 6.99 -3.25
N HIS A 221 11.30 7.13 -3.23
CA HIS A 221 10.54 7.36 -2.00
C HIS A 221 10.27 6.06 -1.27
N THR A 222 10.47 6.07 0.06
CA THR A 222 10.08 4.97 0.94
C THR A 222 8.54 4.93 1.00
N PRO A 223 7.88 3.87 0.50
CA PRO A 223 6.44 3.79 0.57
C PRO A 223 6.01 3.50 2.01
N VAL A 224 5.09 4.30 2.51
CA VAL A 224 4.39 4.07 3.78
C VAL A 224 3.07 3.32 3.58
N SER A 225 2.70 3.11 2.34
CA SER A 225 1.45 2.49 1.92
C SER A 225 1.64 1.61 0.70
N LYS A 226 0.64 0.80 0.43
CA LYS A 226 0.48 0.02 -0.79
C LYS A 226 -0.80 0.44 -1.50
N LEU A 227 -0.76 0.35 -2.81
CA LEU A 227 -1.89 0.68 -3.67
C LEU A 227 -2.05 -0.41 -4.73
N TYR A 228 -3.29 -0.85 -4.93
CA TYR A 228 -3.69 -1.67 -6.05
C TYR A 228 -4.77 -0.93 -6.83
N ILE A 229 -4.67 -0.90 -8.14
CA ILE A 229 -5.69 -0.37 -9.04
C ILE A 229 -6.05 -1.49 -10.00
N LEU A 230 -7.31 -1.89 -9.99
CA LEU A 230 -7.83 -2.99 -10.77
C LEU A 230 -8.75 -2.46 -11.87
N ASN A 231 -8.41 -2.78 -13.12
CA ASN A 231 -9.18 -2.44 -14.31
C ASN A 231 -9.54 -0.95 -14.44
N GLN A 232 -8.74 -0.07 -13.81
CA GLN A 232 -8.98 1.37 -13.73
C GLN A 232 -10.38 1.71 -13.17
N GLN A 233 -10.93 0.81 -12.38
CA GLN A 233 -12.24 0.89 -11.77
C GLN A 233 -12.19 0.82 -10.26
N LYS A 234 -11.55 -0.19 -9.69
CA LYS A 234 -11.43 -0.39 -8.25
C LYS A 234 -10.02 -0.01 -7.76
N VAL A 235 -9.96 0.65 -6.64
CA VAL A 235 -8.71 1.09 -5.97
C VAL A 235 -8.68 0.53 -4.57
N TYR A 236 -7.58 -0.09 -4.19
CA TYR A 236 -7.36 -0.60 -2.84
C TYR A 236 -6.09 0.01 -2.28
N TYR A 237 -6.23 0.69 -1.16
CA TYR A 237 -5.16 1.40 -0.47
C TYR A 237 -5.01 0.88 0.95
N GLY A 238 -3.78 0.72 1.40
CA GLY A 238 -3.49 0.34 2.78
C GLY A 238 -2.14 0.82 3.25
N THR A 239 -2.03 1.16 4.52
CA THR A 239 -0.77 1.50 5.15
C THR A 239 -0.03 0.24 5.57
N TYR A 240 1.30 0.29 5.54
CA TYR A 240 2.11 -0.76 6.14
C TYR A 240 2.03 -0.68 7.66
N GLY A 241 1.90 -1.83 8.32
CA GLY A 241 2.14 -1.92 9.75
C GLY A 241 3.63 -1.70 10.02
N ILE A 242 3.96 -0.82 10.97
CA ILE A 242 5.35 -0.61 11.39
C ILE A 242 5.55 -1.40 12.68
N MET A 243 6.45 -2.38 12.65
CA MET A 243 6.71 -3.24 13.79
C MET A 243 8.21 -3.36 14.08
N ARG A 244 8.54 -3.31 15.37
CA ARG A 244 9.85 -3.68 15.85
C ARG A 244 9.95 -5.19 15.89
N LYS A 245 10.95 -5.76 15.23
CA LYS A 245 11.19 -7.20 15.28
C LYS A 245 12.67 -7.54 15.26
N LYS A 246 13.00 -8.69 15.83
CA LYS A 246 14.32 -9.26 15.76
C LYS A 246 14.41 -10.19 14.55
N VAL A 247 15.39 -9.97 13.70
CA VAL A 247 15.65 -10.83 12.54
C VAL A 247 17.05 -11.44 12.66
N ARG A 248 17.18 -12.72 12.36
CA ARG A 248 18.48 -13.39 12.29
C ARG A 248 19.11 -13.12 10.93
N HIS A 249 20.32 -12.63 10.93
CA HIS A 249 21.06 -12.30 9.72
C HIS A 249 22.40 -13.03 9.63
N GLY A 250 22.73 -13.50 8.41
CA GLY A 250 23.99 -14.13 8.07
C GLY A 250 24.22 -15.52 8.68
N ARG A 251 25.34 -16.15 8.28
CA ARG A 251 25.71 -17.50 8.74
C ARG A 251 25.98 -17.59 10.26
N ARG A 252 26.29 -16.46 10.90
CA ARG A 252 26.57 -16.38 12.35
C ARG A 252 25.31 -16.12 13.18
N HIS A 253 24.11 -16.13 12.58
CA HIS A 253 22.82 -15.91 13.24
C HIS A 253 22.77 -14.63 14.11
N ARG A 254 23.47 -13.58 13.70
CA ARG A 254 23.43 -12.30 14.40
C ARG A 254 21.99 -11.78 14.44
N GLU A 255 21.51 -11.50 15.63
CA GLU A 255 20.20 -10.86 15.79
C GLU A 255 20.31 -9.36 15.48
N LEU A 256 19.46 -8.87 14.60
CA LEU A 256 19.29 -7.46 14.32
C LEU A 256 17.93 -7.03 14.82
N ASP A 257 17.92 -5.95 15.60
CA ASP A 257 16.69 -5.28 16.00
C ASP A 257 16.33 -4.28 14.91
N ILE A 258 15.24 -4.54 14.21
CA ILE A 258 14.83 -3.75 13.05
C ILE A 258 13.43 -3.18 13.22
N LEU A 259 13.20 -2.05 12.59
CA LEU A 259 11.88 -1.58 12.25
C LEU A 259 11.54 -2.08 10.85
N ASP A 260 10.47 -2.83 10.75
CA ASP A 260 10.04 -3.42 9.50
C ASP A 260 8.64 -2.93 9.11
N ALA A 261 8.45 -2.75 7.81
CA ALA A 261 7.17 -2.45 7.23
C ALA A 261 6.48 -3.77 6.86
N GLU A 262 5.50 -4.16 7.65
CA GLU A 262 4.80 -5.42 7.44
C GLU A 262 3.70 -5.28 6.41
N GLY A 263 3.81 -6.07 5.35
CA GLY A 263 2.88 -6.05 4.23
C GLY A 263 1.99 -7.26 4.15
N PHE A 264 2.57 -8.45 4.21
CA PHE A 264 1.90 -9.72 3.96
C PHE A 264 2.32 -10.76 5.00
N GLY A 265 1.43 -11.69 5.31
CA GLY A 265 1.77 -12.86 6.13
C GLY A 265 1.45 -12.74 7.61
N ILE A 266 0.91 -11.61 8.09
CA ILE A 266 0.39 -11.53 9.44
C ILE A 266 -1.12 -11.65 9.37
N ARG A 267 -1.62 -12.84 9.64
CA ARG A 267 -3.08 -13.13 9.69
C ARG A 267 -3.84 -12.29 10.71
N HIS A 268 -3.14 -11.52 11.56
CA HIS A 268 -3.70 -10.72 12.64
C HIS A 268 -2.99 -9.35 12.79
N GLY A 269 -2.28 -8.88 11.77
CA GLY A 269 -1.58 -7.59 11.81
C GLY A 269 -2.49 -6.39 11.59
N PRO A 270 -2.05 -5.17 11.96
CA PRO A 270 -2.83 -3.94 11.81
C PRO A 270 -2.96 -3.45 10.36
N ALA A 271 -2.34 -4.16 9.40
CA ALA A 271 -2.40 -3.79 8.00
C ALA A 271 -3.78 -4.10 7.43
N ARG A 272 -4.52 -3.06 7.10
CA ARG A 272 -5.85 -3.14 6.48
C ARG A 272 -5.80 -2.57 5.07
N LEU A 273 -6.75 -2.97 4.24
CA LEU A 273 -6.98 -2.36 2.94
C LEU A 273 -8.37 -1.71 2.93
N ILE A 274 -8.44 -0.56 2.29
CA ILE A 274 -9.70 0.11 2.00
C ILE A 274 -9.83 0.16 0.48
N GLY A 275 -10.98 -0.30 -0.01
CA GLY A 275 -11.32 -0.29 -1.41
C GLY A 275 -12.32 0.80 -1.75
N TRP A 276 -12.17 1.42 -2.92
CA TRP A 276 -13.12 2.37 -3.50
C TRP A 276 -13.40 1.99 -4.94
N ASP A 277 -14.67 2.02 -5.30
CA ASP A 277 -15.12 1.77 -6.67
C ASP A 277 -15.44 3.10 -7.37
N LYS A 278 -14.83 3.34 -8.53
CA LYS A 278 -15.10 4.51 -9.38
C LYS A 278 -16.54 4.50 -9.89
N GLY A 279 -17.16 3.32 -10.02
CA GLY A 279 -18.57 3.15 -10.40
C GLY A 279 -19.56 3.38 -9.27
N ALA A 280 -19.08 3.66 -8.04
CA ALA A 280 -19.95 3.89 -6.89
C ALA A 280 -20.94 5.03 -7.14
N ARG A 281 -22.09 4.96 -6.48
CA ARG A 281 -23.11 6.01 -6.55
C ARG A 281 -22.69 7.26 -5.79
N THR A 282 -21.93 7.09 -4.71
CA THR A 282 -21.48 8.18 -3.86
C THR A 282 -20.35 8.97 -4.51
N ARG A 283 -20.54 10.27 -4.65
CA ARG A 283 -19.57 11.18 -5.26
C ARG A 283 -18.19 11.14 -4.58
N SER A 284 -18.17 11.08 -3.25
CA SER A 284 -16.93 11.04 -2.46
C SER A 284 -16.10 9.79 -2.76
N THR A 285 -16.73 8.62 -2.81
CA THR A 285 -16.08 7.35 -3.15
C THR A 285 -15.45 7.39 -4.53
N LYS A 286 -16.21 7.88 -5.51
CA LYS A 286 -15.72 8.06 -6.89
C LYS A 286 -14.52 9.01 -6.94
N GLN A 287 -14.59 10.16 -6.27
CA GLN A 287 -13.50 11.14 -6.24
C GLN A 287 -12.24 10.59 -5.58
N ILE A 288 -12.36 9.79 -4.51
CA ILE A 288 -11.21 9.15 -3.86
C ILE A 288 -10.56 8.13 -4.81
N ALA A 289 -11.35 7.29 -5.49
CA ALA A 289 -10.84 6.36 -6.46
C ALA A 289 -10.10 7.09 -7.60
N GLU A 290 -10.71 8.12 -8.17
CA GLU A 290 -10.12 8.94 -9.24
C GLU A 290 -8.82 9.63 -8.79
N PHE A 291 -8.77 10.13 -7.55
CA PHE A 291 -7.57 10.73 -6.98
C PHE A 291 -6.39 9.75 -6.93
N HIS A 292 -6.60 8.55 -6.40
CA HIS A 292 -5.54 7.55 -6.33
C HIS A 292 -5.08 7.06 -7.71
N MET A 293 -6.00 6.94 -8.65
CA MET A 293 -5.67 6.60 -10.04
C MET A 293 -4.82 7.69 -10.69
N ALA A 294 -5.21 8.96 -10.55
CA ALA A 294 -4.46 10.10 -11.07
C ALA A 294 -3.08 10.21 -10.42
N TRP A 295 -2.99 10.03 -9.09
CA TRP A 295 -1.73 10.01 -8.36
C TRP A 295 -0.77 8.94 -8.91
N PHE A 296 -1.25 7.70 -9.10
CA PHE A 296 -0.44 6.63 -9.66
C PHE A 296 0.05 6.95 -11.07
N GLN A 297 -0.84 7.45 -11.94
CA GLN A 297 -0.49 7.79 -13.32
C GLN A 297 0.56 8.92 -13.39
N ASN A 298 0.42 9.93 -12.53
CA ASN A 298 1.39 11.02 -12.44
C ASN A 298 2.75 10.50 -11.97
N LEU A 299 2.78 9.69 -10.91
CA LEU A 299 4.04 9.09 -10.44
C LEU A 299 4.65 8.18 -11.51
N TRP A 300 3.83 7.38 -12.19
CA TRP A 300 4.26 6.53 -13.29
C TRP A 300 4.94 7.34 -14.40
N ALA A 301 4.31 8.44 -14.83
CA ALA A 301 4.87 9.33 -15.85
C ALA A 301 6.19 9.99 -15.41
N VAL A 302 6.25 10.46 -14.16
CA VAL A 302 7.48 11.03 -13.59
C VAL A 302 8.62 10.02 -13.60
N LEU A 303 8.36 8.78 -13.21
CA LEU A 303 9.37 7.73 -13.15
C LEU A 303 9.80 7.19 -14.53
N GLU A 304 9.20 7.62 -15.60
CA GLU A 304 9.64 7.32 -16.96
C GLU A 304 11.00 7.94 -17.27
N ASN A 305 11.18 9.20 -16.83
CA ASN A 305 12.38 9.99 -17.12
C ASN A 305 13.30 10.16 -15.89
N ILE A 306 12.82 9.80 -14.70
CA ILE A 306 13.57 9.90 -13.44
C ILE A 306 13.88 8.50 -12.95
N ARG A 307 15.16 8.18 -12.87
CA ARG A 307 15.63 6.90 -12.33
C ARG A 307 16.39 7.13 -11.04
N PRO A 308 16.20 6.29 -10.02
CA PRO A 308 17.10 6.29 -8.89
C PRO A 308 18.53 6.06 -9.38
N ARG A 309 19.49 6.85 -8.88
CA ARG A 309 20.90 6.70 -9.24
C ARG A 309 21.41 5.29 -8.99
N ASP A 310 20.88 4.67 -7.94
CA ASP A 310 21.24 3.33 -7.49
C ASP A 310 20.07 2.36 -7.69
N ALA A 311 19.55 2.27 -8.91
CA ALA A 311 18.47 1.34 -9.23
C ALA A 311 18.87 -0.12 -8.98
N VAL A 312 17.91 -0.92 -8.52
CA VAL A 312 18.09 -2.36 -8.26
C VAL A 312 18.07 -3.17 -9.54
N PHE A 313 17.24 -2.75 -10.49
CA PHE A 313 17.01 -3.45 -11.74
C PHE A 313 17.59 -2.66 -12.92
N SER A 314 18.21 -3.37 -13.85
CA SER A 314 18.64 -2.80 -15.14
C SER A 314 17.40 -2.45 -16.00
N ASP A 315 17.59 -1.67 -17.03
CA ASP A 315 16.50 -1.31 -17.97
C ASP A 315 15.91 -2.53 -18.66
N THR A 316 16.75 -3.54 -18.95
CA THR A 316 16.30 -4.80 -19.52
C THR A 316 15.54 -5.66 -18.52
N ASP A 317 15.90 -5.60 -17.23
CA ASP A 317 15.24 -6.40 -16.19
C ASP A 317 13.88 -5.83 -15.75
N ARG A 318 13.63 -4.54 -15.99
CA ARG A 318 12.39 -3.85 -15.59
C ARG A 318 11.21 -4.16 -16.50
N VAL A 319 11.48 -4.50 -17.74
CA VAL A 319 10.44 -4.79 -18.73
C VAL A 319 10.42 -6.27 -18.98
N TRP A 320 9.29 -6.89 -18.71
CA TRP A 320 9.08 -8.26 -19.16
C TRP A 320 8.90 -8.25 -20.68
N ARG A 321 9.62 -9.12 -21.35
CA ARG A 321 9.51 -9.36 -22.79
C ARG A 321 9.26 -10.84 -23.00
N PRO A 322 8.38 -11.21 -23.94
CA PRO A 322 8.17 -12.61 -24.25
C PRO A 322 9.51 -13.24 -24.67
N PRO A 323 9.77 -14.50 -24.30
CA PRO A 323 10.93 -15.23 -24.77
C PRO A 323 10.93 -15.26 -26.29
N SER A 324 12.09 -14.95 -26.90
CA SER A 324 12.29 -15.14 -28.34
C SER A 324 12.32 -16.63 -28.67
N HIS A 325 11.43 -17.04 -29.55
CA HIS A 325 11.41 -18.40 -30.08
C HIS A 325 12.61 -18.67 -30.98
#